data_1c3d08ac384897de13353c7e7b25c031
#
_entry.id   1c3d08ac384897de13353c7e7b25c031
#
_cell.length_a   1.000
_cell.length_b   1.000
_cell.length_c   1.000
_cell.angle_alpha   90.00
_cell.angle_beta   90.00
_cell.angle_gamma   90.00
#
_symmetry.space_group_name_H-M   'P 1'
#
loop_
_entity.id
_entity.type
_entity.pdbx_description
1 polymer ?
#
loop_
_entity_poly.entity_id
_entity_poly.type
_entity_poly.pdbx_seq_one_letter_code
_entity_poly.pdbx_strand_id
1 'polypeptide(L)'
;MDTAKPIQDSIYTMVEKAAIGTIVAIIVILLFLRNIRTTAISIVSIPMSLLIALVAMKLCNISLNILTLGALTVAIGRVIDDSIVVVENIYRRLTKPDEEARGEHLIIDATRQVFKPIMSSTFVTIVVFLPLAFVTGSVGEMFRPFAIAIAFSLLASLLVSITIVPALGATLFKKGVRKQAFESSLGSVSKGYRRVLSWSLNHKWIVIIVSTLVLVLTIAFGGTRIGTSFISTGEDKYLALTYTPEPGETEEGVLDHAEQVQKYLNNKDKVKTVQYSVGGATPTDPTGSTNSLAIMVEYDKNTPHFDEEPDKVLKHIEHFKQPGTWKNQDLGTGGDNNSLEVKVKGESLDKIKATSAKVEKLMKQQKSLANVKSDLSQTYEQYQVKVDHNKAADNGIKAKQLALALNENAPEETLTTVKDGGKSVSYTHLRAHETREDL
;
A
#
# COMPACT_ATOMS: atom_id res chain seq x y z
N MET A 1 -7.98 -17.03 -6.68
CA MET A 1 -8.33 -15.59 -6.72
C MET A 1 -7.53 -14.91 -7.81
N ASP A 2 -8.17 -14.07 -8.60
CA ASP A 2 -7.45 -13.25 -9.56
C ASP A 2 -6.84 -12.05 -8.83
N THR A 3 -5.53 -12.05 -8.63
CA THR A 3 -4.81 -10.97 -7.94
C THR A 3 -4.78 -9.66 -8.74
N ALA A 4 -5.09 -9.69 -10.03
CA ALA A 4 -5.15 -8.51 -10.89
C ALA A 4 -6.45 -7.72 -10.68
N LYS A 5 -7.56 -8.38 -10.36
CA LYS A 5 -8.86 -7.75 -10.19
C LYS A 5 -8.90 -6.72 -9.05
N PRO A 6 -8.43 -7.01 -7.81
CA PRO A 6 -8.37 -6.00 -6.75
C PRO A 6 -7.53 -4.77 -7.11
N ILE A 7 -6.45 -4.97 -7.89
CA ILE A 7 -5.61 -3.88 -8.37
C ILE A 7 -6.37 -3.02 -9.38
N GLN A 8 -7.06 -3.64 -10.33
CA GLN A 8 -7.87 -2.93 -11.33
C GLN A 8 -9.02 -2.15 -10.67
N ASP A 9 -9.74 -2.77 -9.73
CA ASP A 9 -10.83 -2.14 -8.99
C ASP A 9 -10.31 -0.95 -8.16
N SER A 10 -9.14 -1.08 -7.56
CA SER A 10 -8.48 0.01 -6.83
C SER A 10 -8.08 1.16 -7.76
N ILE A 11 -7.48 0.86 -8.92
CA ILE A 11 -7.14 1.87 -9.94
C ILE A 11 -8.41 2.59 -10.41
N TYR A 12 -9.45 1.85 -10.73
CA TYR A 12 -10.73 2.43 -11.19
C TYR A 12 -11.33 3.34 -10.12
N THR A 13 -11.41 2.88 -8.88
CA THR A 13 -11.91 3.67 -7.74
C THR A 13 -11.10 4.95 -7.53
N MET A 14 -9.78 4.89 -7.64
CA MET A 14 -8.92 6.06 -7.49
C MET A 14 -9.09 7.06 -8.63
N VAL A 15 -9.18 6.58 -9.88
CA VAL A 15 -9.46 7.44 -11.04
C VAL A 15 -10.83 8.09 -10.90
N GLU A 16 -11.84 7.35 -10.48
CA GLU A 16 -13.19 7.88 -10.19
C GLU A 16 -13.15 8.97 -9.11
N LYS A 17 -12.50 8.70 -7.97
CA LYS A 17 -12.37 9.69 -6.88
C LYS A 17 -11.57 10.92 -7.31
N ALA A 18 -10.50 10.74 -8.10
CA ALA A 18 -9.75 11.84 -8.67
C ALA A 18 -10.60 12.70 -9.62
N ALA A 19 -11.41 12.05 -10.47
CA ALA A 19 -12.34 12.74 -11.38
C ALA A 19 -13.42 13.52 -10.61
N ILE A 20 -14.03 12.89 -9.60
CA ILE A 20 -15.03 13.55 -8.73
C ILE A 20 -14.38 14.74 -8.01
N GLY A 21 -13.20 14.57 -7.42
CA GLY A 21 -12.46 15.64 -6.75
C GLY A 21 -12.16 16.81 -7.71
N THR A 22 -11.75 16.50 -8.94
CA THR A 22 -11.51 17.50 -9.97
C THR A 22 -12.79 18.25 -10.36
N ILE A 23 -13.91 17.54 -10.53
CA ILE A 23 -15.22 18.16 -10.85
C ILE A 23 -15.66 19.09 -9.72
N VAL A 24 -15.57 18.63 -8.47
CA VAL A 24 -15.92 19.45 -7.29
C VAL A 24 -15.03 20.70 -7.25
N ALA A 25 -13.73 20.55 -7.47
CA ALA A 25 -12.81 21.68 -7.52
C ALA A 25 -13.17 22.68 -8.64
N ILE A 26 -13.51 22.19 -9.83
CA ILE A 26 -13.98 23.04 -10.94
C ILE A 26 -15.21 23.84 -10.54
N ILE A 27 -16.20 23.19 -9.91
CA ILE A 27 -17.42 23.85 -9.44
C ILE A 27 -17.08 24.95 -8.42
N VAL A 28 -16.24 24.63 -7.45
CA VAL A 28 -15.80 25.59 -6.42
C VAL A 28 -15.06 26.77 -7.05
N ILE A 29 -14.11 26.51 -7.96
CA ILE A 29 -13.37 27.56 -8.68
C ILE A 29 -14.33 28.45 -9.45
N LEU A 30 -15.28 27.85 -10.18
CA LEU A 30 -16.25 28.60 -10.97
C LEU A 30 -17.16 29.47 -10.07
N LEU A 31 -17.56 28.96 -8.92
CA LEU A 31 -18.36 29.69 -7.94
C LEU A 31 -17.63 30.90 -7.36
N PHE A 32 -16.33 30.71 -7.03
CA PHE A 32 -15.50 31.75 -6.41
C PHE A 32 -15.02 32.78 -7.42
N LEU A 33 -14.43 32.36 -8.54
CA LEU A 33 -13.84 33.25 -9.53
C LEU A 33 -14.88 33.82 -10.51
N ARG A 34 -16.05 33.17 -10.65
CA ARG A 34 -17.15 33.57 -11.55
C ARG A 34 -16.71 33.91 -12.97
N ASN A 35 -15.59 33.34 -13.41
CA ASN A 35 -15.01 33.60 -14.72
C ASN A 35 -14.56 32.28 -15.36
N ILE A 36 -15.20 31.92 -16.46
CA ILE A 36 -14.92 30.66 -17.19
C ILE A 36 -13.47 30.62 -17.71
N ARG A 37 -12.87 31.75 -18.07
CA ARG A 37 -11.49 31.79 -18.59
C ARG A 37 -10.47 31.45 -17.50
N THR A 38 -10.63 32.01 -16.31
CA THR A 38 -9.77 31.70 -15.17
C THR A 38 -9.91 30.23 -14.75
N THR A 39 -11.14 29.73 -14.75
CA THR A 39 -11.44 28.32 -14.45
C THR A 39 -10.79 27.40 -15.48
N ALA A 40 -10.89 27.71 -16.78
CA ALA A 40 -10.26 26.92 -17.85
C ALA A 40 -8.74 26.80 -17.70
N ILE A 41 -8.05 27.88 -17.31
CA ILE A 41 -6.59 27.84 -17.04
C ILE A 41 -6.28 26.87 -15.91
N SER A 42 -7.02 26.95 -14.80
CA SER A 42 -6.84 26.05 -13.64
C SER A 42 -7.13 24.59 -13.99
N ILE A 43 -8.16 24.33 -14.82
CA ILE A 43 -8.48 22.96 -15.28
C ILE A 43 -7.33 22.36 -16.11
N VAL A 44 -6.73 23.13 -17.01
CA VAL A 44 -5.63 22.66 -17.87
C VAL A 44 -4.36 22.38 -17.04
N SER A 45 -4.13 23.12 -15.98
CA SER A 45 -2.95 22.94 -15.13
C SER A 45 -2.92 21.56 -14.42
N ILE A 46 -4.08 21.00 -14.10
CA ILE A 46 -4.19 19.70 -13.39
C ILE A 46 -3.55 18.58 -14.22
N PRO A 47 -4.07 18.26 -15.44
CA PRO A 47 -3.50 17.17 -16.22
C PRO A 47 -2.04 17.42 -16.60
N MET A 48 -1.65 18.68 -16.85
CA MET A 48 -0.25 19.01 -17.16
C MET A 48 0.68 18.68 -16.00
N SER A 49 0.31 19.07 -14.77
CA SER A 49 1.12 18.77 -13.59
C SER A 49 1.21 17.27 -13.33
N LEU A 50 0.08 16.55 -13.47
CA LEU A 50 0.06 15.10 -13.29
C LEU A 50 0.90 14.37 -14.34
N LEU A 51 0.83 14.76 -15.61
CA LEU A 51 1.64 14.18 -16.67
C LEU A 51 3.13 14.38 -16.43
N ILE A 52 3.54 15.59 -16.01
CA ILE A 52 4.94 15.88 -15.66
C ILE A 52 5.37 15.01 -14.47
N ALA A 53 4.53 14.88 -13.45
CA ALA A 53 4.82 14.02 -12.29
C ALA A 53 4.96 12.54 -12.69
N LEU A 54 4.08 12.03 -13.56
CA LEU A 54 4.15 10.66 -14.08
C LEU A 54 5.43 10.41 -14.89
N VAL A 55 5.84 11.37 -15.71
CA VAL A 55 7.11 11.29 -16.44
C VAL A 55 8.29 11.25 -15.47
N ALA A 56 8.29 12.11 -14.44
CA ALA A 56 9.34 12.13 -13.43
C ALA A 56 9.41 10.80 -12.65
N MET A 57 8.26 10.25 -12.27
CA MET A 57 8.17 8.92 -11.62
C MET A 57 8.76 7.83 -12.50
N LYS A 58 8.41 7.81 -13.81
CA LYS A 58 8.93 6.82 -14.77
C LYS A 58 10.45 6.92 -14.91
N LEU A 59 11.01 8.13 -14.97
CA LEU A 59 12.46 8.35 -15.04
C LEU A 59 13.19 7.84 -13.79
N CYS A 60 12.52 7.84 -12.63
CA CYS A 60 13.04 7.30 -11.38
C CYS A 60 12.69 5.83 -11.14
N ASN A 61 12.15 5.11 -12.14
CA ASN A 61 11.72 3.71 -12.05
C ASN A 61 10.70 3.45 -10.93
N ILE A 62 9.83 4.42 -10.66
CA ILE A 62 8.75 4.27 -9.68
C ILE A 62 7.51 3.77 -10.41
N SER A 63 7.02 2.58 -10.02
CA SER A 63 5.81 1.98 -10.57
C SER A 63 4.54 2.65 -10.05
N LEU A 64 3.49 2.61 -10.89
CA LEU A 64 2.15 2.97 -10.46
C LEU A 64 1.56 1.80 -9.66
N ASN A 65 1.20 2.06 -8.43
CA ASN A 65 0.50 1.15 -7.54
C ASN A 65 -0.56 1.91 -6.74
N ILE A 66 -1.30 1.21 -5.88
CA ILE A 66 -2.37 1.78 -5.06
C ILE A 66 -1.87 2.99 -4.25
N LEU A 67 -0.69 2.88 -3.64
CA LEU A 67 -0.11 3.95 -2.81
C LEU A 67 0.32 5.16 -3.64
N THR A 68 1.02 4.94 -4.78
CA THR A 68 1.44 6.04 -5.65
C THR A 68 0.27 6.74 -6.32
N LEU A 69 -0.79 6.01 -6.70
CA LEU A 69 -2.04 6.59 -7.19
C LEU A 69 -2.76 7.37 -6.09
N GLY A 70 -2.77 6.85 -4.85
CA GLY A 70 -3.26 7.58 -3.68
C GLY A 70 -2.50 8.88 -3.46
N ALA A 71 -1.17 8.86 -3.58
CA ALA A 71 -0.32 10.03 -3.49
C ALA A 71 -0.68 11.09 -4.54
N LEU A 72 -0.86 10.68 -5.80
CA LEU A 72 -1.31 11.56 -6.88
C LEU A 72 -2.68 12.16 -6.60
N THR A 73 -3.62 11.36 -6.10
CA THR A 73 -4.97 11.84 -5.73
C THR A 73 -4.93 12.90 -4.63
N VAL A 74 -4.12 12.69 -3.58
CA VAL A 74 -3.90 13.68 -2.52
C VAL A 74 -3.24 14.95 -3.07
N ALA A 75 -2.29 14.79 -3.99
CA ALA A 75 -1.59 15.91 -4.60
C ALA A 75 -2.49 16.75 -5.50
N ILE A 76 -3.57 16.20 -6.12
CA ILE A 76 -4.48 16.94 -7.01
C ILE A 76 -5.05 18.19 -6.32
N GLY A 77 -5.50 18.07 -5.07
CA GLY A 77 -6.02 19.22 -4.33
C GLY A 77 -4.99 20.36 -4.22
N ARG A 78 -3.75 19.99 -3.92
CA ARG A 78 -2.65 20.98 -3.79
C ARG A 78 -2.24 21.58 -5.13
N VAL A 79 -2.22 20.77 -6.19
CA VAL A 79 -1.95 21.20 -7.57
C VAL A 79 -2.94 22.27 -8.02
N ILE A 80 -4.21 22.08 -7.66
CA ILE A 80 -5.29 23.03 -7.97
C ILE A 80 -5.07 24.35 -7.23
N ASP A 81 -4.73 24.29 -5.94
CA ASP A 81 -4.53 25.49 -5.11
C ASP A 81 -3.44 26.40 -5.65
N ASP A 82 -2.28 25.89 -6.03
CA ASP A 82 -1.17 26.66 -6.57
C ASP A 82 -1.59 27.41 -7.85
N SER A 83 -2.32 26.72 -8.73
CA SER A 83 -2.82 27.32 -9.98
C SER A 83 -3.89 28.38 -9.75
N ILE A 84 -4.79 28.17 -8.79
CA ILE A 84 -5.85 29.12 -8.43
C ILE A 84 -5.23 30.43 -7.93
N VAL A 85 -4.25 30.34 -7.02
CA VAL A 85 -3.60 31.51 -6.42
C VAL A 85 -2.94 32.37 -7.49
N VAL A 86 -2.25 31.76 -8.46
CA VAL A 86 -1.62 32.49 -9.57
C VAL A 86 -2.65 33.16 -10.48
N VAL A 87 -3.65 32.38 -10.92
CA VAL A 87 -4.69 32.88 -11.83
C VAL A 87 -5.53 33.98 -11.17
N GLU A 88 -5.89 33.78 -9.90
CA GLU A 88 -6.65 34.78 -9.15
C GLU A 88 -5.86 36.11 -9.00
N ASN A 89 -4.58 36.01 -8.66
CA ASN A 89 -3.75 37.20 -8.53
C ASN A 89 -3.58 37.95 -9.87
N ILE A 90 -3.36 37.21 -10.96
CA ILE A 90 -3.33 37.79 -12.32
C ILE A 90 -4.66 38.49 -12.64
N TYR A 91 -5.78 37.79 -12.44
CA TYR A 91 -7.12 38.31 -12.74
C TYR A 91 -7.45 39.53 -11.89
N ARG A 92 -7.17 39.51 -10.59
CA ARG A 92 -7.37 40.63 -9.66
C ARG A 92 -6.59 41.84 -10.07
N ARG A 93 -5.33 41.71 -10.48
CA ARG A 93 -4.53 42.83 -10.95
C ARG A 93 -4.99 43.39 -12.31
N LEU A 94 -5.42 42.50 -13.23
CA LEU A 94 -6.00 42.91 -14.51
C LEU A 94 -7.32 43.71 -14.39
N THR A 95 -8.05 43.52 -13.32
CA THR A 95 -9.33 44.19 -13.06
C THR A 95 -9.20 45.45 -12.19
N LYS A 96 -8.03 45.66 -11.58
CA LYS A 96 -7.78 46.83 -10.71
C LYS A 96 -7.71 48.14 -11.52
N PRO A 97 -8.45 49.20 -11.14
CA PRO A 97 -8.52 50.43 -11.90
C PRO A 97 -7.19 51.21 -11.98
N ASP A 98 -6.42 51.17 -10.89
CA ASP A 98 -5.22 51.97 -10.69
C ASP A 98 -3.91 51.19 -10.96
N GLU A 99 -3.99 50.11 -11.74
CA GLU A 99 -2.82 49.30 -12.07
C GLU A 99 -2.04 49.96 -13.22
N GLU A 100 -0.78 50.33 -12.95
CA GLU A 100 0.12 50.98 -13.91
C GLU A 100 0.68 49.98 -14.92
N ALA A 101 0.97 48.74 -14.50
CA ALA A 101 1.48 47.68 -15.35
C ALA A 101 0.38 47.14 -16.31
N ARG A 102 0.73 46.90 -17.56
CA ARG A 102 -0.20 46.39 -18.57
C ARG A 102 0.39 45.22 -19.36
N GLY A 103 -0.47 44.41 -19.91
CA GLY A 103 -0.07 43.29 -20.78
C GLY A 103 0.79 42.24 -20.08
N GLU A 104 1.87 41.84 -20.73
CA GLU A 104 2.76 40.77 -20.24
C GLU A 104 3.49 41.12 -18.96
N HIS A 105 3.92 42.41 -18.82
CA HIS A 105 4.59 42.88 -17.61
C HIS A 105 3.73 42.75 -16.36
N LEU A 106 2.44 43.04 -16.45
CA LEU A 106 1.50 42.85 -15.35
C LEU A 106 1.43 41.36 -14.92
N ILE A 107 1.39 40.44 -15.89
CA ILE A 107 1.27 39.00 -15.61
C ILE A 107 2.55 38.49 -14.94
N ILE A 108 3.72 38.94 -15.42
CA ILE A 108 5.01 38.59 -14.81
C ILE A 108 5.07 39.07 -13.35
N ASP A 109 4.71 40.33 -13.11
CA ASP A 109 4.73 40.91 -11.78
C ASP A 109 3.69 40.26 -10.84
N ALA A 110 2.51 39.98 -11.35
CA ALA A 110 1.50 39.26 -10.59
C ALA A 110 1.96 37.84 -10.18
N THR A 111 2.60 37.13 -11.10
CA THR A 111 3.16 35.79 -10.81
C THR A 111 4.31 35.89 -9.82
N ARG A 112 5.22 36.85 -9.99
CA ARG A 112 6.37 37.07 -9.10
C ARG A 112 5.94 37.37 -7.66
N GLN A 113 4.84 38.11 -7.48
CA GLN A 113 4.30 38.45 -6.17
C GLN A 113 3.88 37.22 -5.36
N VAL A 114 3.29 36.17 -6.01
CA VAL A 114 2.81 34.97 -5.35
C VAL A 114 3.81 33.82 -5.39
N PHE A 115 4.90 33.95 -6.12
CA PHE A 115 5.93 32.91 -6.27
C PHE A 115 6.52 32.47 -4.92
N LYS A 116 6.99 33.41 -4.09
CA LYS A 116 7.58 33.10 -2.78
C LYS A 116 6.61 32.32 -1.85
N PRO A 117 5.38 32.82 -1.63
CA PRO A 117 4.38 32.07 -0.82
C PRO A 117 4.13 30.64 -1.33
N ILE A 118 3.91 30.47 -2.64
CA ILE A 118 3.63 29.16 -3.24
C ILE A 118 4.84 28.25 -3.07
N MET A 119 6.03 28.72 -3.45
CA MET A 119 7.26 27.95 -3.32
C MET A 119 7.50 27.50 -1.86
N SER A 120 7.40 28.43 -0.90
CA SER A 120 7.58 28.09 0.52
C SER A 120 6.58 27.06 1.01
N SER A 121 5.31 27.21 0.64
CA SER A 121 4.25 26.27 0.99
C SER A 121 4.48 24.87 0.38
N THR A 122 4.89 24.81 -0.88
CA THR A 122 5.22 23.57 -1.58
C THR A 122 6.41 22.86 -0.91
N PHE A 123 7.48 23.58 -0.60
CA PHE A 123 8.63 22.99 0.09
C PHE A 123 8.29 22.51 1.50
N VAL A 124 7.51 23.26 2.28
CA VAL A 124 7.05 22.81 3.60
C VAL A 124 6.28 21.50 3.47
N THR A 125 5.38 21.39 2.50
CA THR A 125 4.62 20.17 2.28
C THR A 125 5.54 19.00 1.90
N ILE A 126 6.51 19.20 1.01
CA ILE A 126 7.48 18.15 0.64
C ILE A 126 8.27 17.71 1.87
N VAL A 127 8.75 18.63 2.69
CA VAL A 127 9.54 18.32 3.91
C VAL A 127 8.72 17.49 4.91
N VAL A 128 7.41 17.68 4.99
CA VAL A 128 6.53 16.86 5.86
C VAL A 128 6.46 15.40 5.40
N PHE A 129 6.47 15.14 4.08
CA PHE A 129 6.43 13.80 3.53
C PHE A 129 7.81 13.15 3.37
N LEU A 130 8.87 13.96 3.33
CA LEU A 130 10.23 13.49 3.11
C LEU A 130 10.72 12.41 4.11
N PRO A 131 10.41 12.47 5.42
CA PRO A 131 10.78 11.42 6.36
C PRO A 131 10.32 10.02 5.96
N LEU A 132 9.15 9.88 5.30
CA LEU A 132 8.65 8.60 4.83
C LEU A 132 9.56 7.94 3.77
N ALA A 133 10.31 8.74 3.02
CA ALA A 133 11.26 8.22 2.03
C ALA A 133 12.52 7.60 2.66
N PHE A 134 12.80 7.90 3.93
CA PHE A 134 13.97 7.41 4.67
C PHE A 134 13.64 6.29 5.66
N VAL A 135 12.39 5.89 5.78
CA VAL A 135 12.00 4.72 6.58
C VAL A 135 12.63 3.47 5.97
N THR A 136 13.19 2.61 6.81
CA THR A 136 13.83 1.34 6.41
C THR A 136 12.90 0.15 6.67
N GLY A 137 13.18 -0.99 6.02
CA GLY A 137 12.38 -2.21 6.12
C GLY A 137 11.16 -2.19 5.20
N SER A 138 10.29 -3.20 5.34
CA SER A 138 9.14 -3.41 4.46
C SER A 138 8.19 -2.21 4.39
N VAL A 139 8.00 -1.53 5.51
CA VAL A 139 7.20 -0.28 5.58
C VAL A 139 7.83 0.82 4.72
N GLY A 140 9.15 0.96 4.80
CA GLY A 140 9.87 1.95 3.99
C GLY A 140 9.79 1.67 2.50
N GLU A 141 9.89 0.40 2.09
CA GLU A 141 9.73 0.00 0.69
C GLU A 141 8.35 0.36 0.13
N MET A 142 7.31 0.26 0.95
CA MET A 142 5.94 0.64 0.58
C MET A 142 5.75 2.16 0.50
N PHE A 143 6.24 2.92 1.49
CA PHE A 143 5.95 4.35 1.59
C PHE A 143 6.94 5.25 0.85
N ARG A 144 8.14 4.79 0.54
CA ARG A 144 9.11 5.55 -0.25
C ARG A 144 8.59 5.98 -1.61
N PRO A 145 7.99 5.10 -2.44
CA PRO A 145 7.36 5.51 -3.71
C PRO A 145 6.23 6.53 -3.53
N PHE A 146 5.43 6.38 -2.47
CA PHE A 146 4.37 7.32 -2.11
C PHE A 146 4.90 8.74 -1.84
N ALA A 147 5.90 8.86 -0.96
CA ALA A 147 6.51 10.14 -0.62
C ALA A 147 7.14 10.83 -1.83
N ILE A 148 7.83 10.06 -2.68
CA ILE A 148 8.46 10.59 -3.89
C ILE A 148 7.41 11.01 -4.92
N ALA A 149 6.30 10.26 -5.06
CA ALA A 149 5.20 10.62 -5.96
C ALA A 149 4.55 11.95 -5.55
N ILE A 150 4.32 12.18 -4.25
CA ILE A 150 3.86 13.47 -3.73
C ILE A 150 4.86 14.58 -4.07
N ALA A 151 6.15 14.37 -3.79
CA ALA A 151 7.17 15.39 -4.04
C ALA A 151 7.24 15.79 -5.52
N PHE A 152 7.23 14.81 -6.44
CA PHE A 152 7.21 15.10 -7.89
C PHE A 152 5.93 15.80 -8.34
N SER A 153 4.77 15.40 -7.78
CA SER A 153 3.51 16.07 -8.11
C SER A 153 3.49 17.51 -7.68
N LEU A 154 4.01 17.81 -6.50
CA LEU A 154 4.09 19.16 -5.96
C LEU A 154 5.12 20.02 -6.72
N LEU A 155 6.28 19.47 -7.06
CA LEU A 155 7.28 20.17 -7.88
C LEU A 155 6.76 20.44 -9.30
N ALA A 156 6.05 19.46 -9.89
CA ALA A 156 5.40 19.63 -11.17
C ALA A 156 4.33 20.73 -11.13
N SER A 157 3.51 20.75 -10.05
CA SER A 157 2.52 21.81 -9.81
C SER A 157 3.17 23.20 -9.73
N LEU A 158 4.22 23.32 -8.92
CA LEU A 158 4.96 24.58 -8.81
C LEU A 158 5.48 25.04 -10.17
N LEU A 159 6.08 24.13 -10.96
CA LEU A 159 6.59 24.44 -12.30
C LEU A 159 5.47 24.90 -13.23
N VAL A 160 4.35 24.18 -13.28
CA VAL A 160 3.20 24.51 -14.13
C VAL A 160 2.59 25.85 -13.71
N SER A 161 2.44 26.10 -12.40
CA SER A 161 1.81 27.31 -11.88
C SER A 161 2.62 28.58 -12.17
N ILE A 162 3.95 28.48 -12.26
CA ILE A 162 4.82 29.64 -12.55
C ILE A 162 5.18 29.80 -14.03
N THR A 163 4.90 28.79 -14.88
CA THR A 163 5.22 28.82 -16.31
C THR A 163 3.99 28.78 -17.19
N ILE A 164 3.29 27.63 -17.18
CA ILE A 164 2.15 27.38 -18.08
C ILE A 164 0.95 28.25 -17.72
N VAL A 165 0.64 28.37 -16.45
CA VAL A 165 -0.51 29.15 -15.97
C VAL A 165 -0.39 30.64 -16.37
N PRO A 166 0.73 31.34 -16.15
CA PRO A 166 0.90 32.72 -16.62
C PRO A 166 0.88 32.84 -18.15
N ALA A 167 1.49 31.90 -18.87
CA ALA A 167 1.49 31.89 -20.34
C ALA A 167 0.06 31.73 -20.92
N LEU A 168 -0.75 30.85 -20.35
CA LEU A 168 -2.16 30.74 -20.69
C LEU A 168 -2.94 31.99 -20.29
N GLY A 169 -2.62 32.59 -19.15
CA GLY A 169 -3.16 33.86 -18.71
C GLY A 169 -2.89 34.99 -19.71
N ALA A 170 -1.65 35.12 -20.19
CA ALA A 170 -1.28 36.08 -21.21
C ALA A 170 -2.09 35.90 -22.51
N THR A 171 -2.30 34.66 -22.92
CA THR A 171 -3.04 34.33 -24.14
C THR A 171 -4.55 34.60 -24.01
N LEU A 172 -5.17 34.14 -22.93
CA LEU A 172 -6.62 34.23 -22.74
C LEU A 172 -7.12 35.65 -22.34
N PHE A 173 -6.27 36.44 -21.70
CA PHE A 173 -6.58 37.81 -21.30
C PHE A 173 -6.09 38.87 -22.29
N LYS A 174 -5.46 38.50 -23.39
CA LYS A 174 -4.92 39.44 -24.42
C LYS A 174 -6.00 40.39 -24.96
N LYS A 175 -7.26 39.97 -25.04
CA LYS A 175 -8.40 40.80 -25.49
C LYS A 175 -8.98 41.71 -24.39
N GLY A 176 -8.30 41.80 -23.25
CA GLY A 176 -8.77 42.54 -22.08
C GLY A 176 -9.81 41.78 -21.26
N VAL A 177 -9.91 42.18 -20.00
CA VAL A 177 -10.95 41.69 -19.09
C VAL A 177 -11.97 42.80 -18.94
N ARG A 178 -13.28 42.44 -19.04
CA ARG A 178 -14.34 43.41 -18.79
C ARG A 178 -14.18 43.93 -17.36
N LYS A 179 -14.01 45.22 -17.18
CA LYS A 179 -13.96 45.86 -15.85
C LYS A 179 -15.30 45.69 -15.15
N GLN A 180 -15.54 44.52 -14.59
CA GLN A 180 -16.67 44.29 -13.70
C GLN A 180 -16.17 44.54 -12.29
N ALA A 181 -16.83 45.42 -11.58
CA ALA A 181 -16.47 45.78 -10.22
C ALA A 181 -16.47 44.49 -9.35
N PHE A 182 -15.29 43.96 -9.05
CA PHE A 182 -15.06 42.79 -8.21
C PHE A 182 -15.57 43.02 -6.77
N GLU A 183 -15.69 44.29 -6.38
CA GLU A 183 -16.12 44.68 -5.03
C GLU A 183 -17.60 44.47 -4.71
N SER A 184 -18.47 44.31 -5.70
CA SER A 184 -19.91 44.35 -5.46
C SER A 184 -20.57 43.00 -5.18
N SER A 185 -19.90 41.85 -5.38
CA SER A 185 -20.58 40.54 -5.37
C SER A 185 -20.32 39.65 -4.14
N LEU A 186 -19.38 39.96 -3.29
CA LEU A 186 -19.10 39.21 -2.05
C LEU A 186 -19.77 39.82 -0.78
N GLY A 187 -20.79 40.64 -0.97
CA GLY A 187 -21.35 41.53 0.02
C GLY A 187 -21.65 40.97 1.43
N SER A 188 -22.32 39.85 1.56
CA SER A 188 -22.73 39.30 2.88
C SER A 188 -21.70 38.33 3.45
N VAL A 189 -21.15 37.42 2.66
CA VAL A 189 -20.18 36.40 3.12
C VAL A 189 -18.85 37.07 3.50
N SER A 190 -18.35 38.01 2.70
CA SER A 190 -17.14 38.77 2.97
C SER A 190 -17.26 39.63 4.23
N LYS A 191 -18.40 40.29 4.42
CA LYS A 191 -18.69 41.04 5.65
C LYS A 191 -18.72 40.14 6.90
N GLY A 192 -19.34 38.96 6.79
CA GLY A 192 -19.35 37.95 7.85
C GLY A 192 -17.94 37.48 8.21
N TYR A 193 -17.17 37.05 7.19
CA TYR A 193 -15.77 36.63 7.36
C TYR A 193 -14.90 37.73 7.98
N ARG A 194 -14.98 38.97 7.49
CA ARG A 194 -14.23 40.12 8.03
C ARG A 194 -14.56 40.36 9.51
N ARG A 195 -15.83 40.17 9.93
CA ARG A 195 -16.24 40.32 11.32
C ARG A 195 -15.61 39.23 12.21
N VAL A 196 -15.70 37.95 11.76
CA VAL A 196 -15.08 36.83 12.48
C VAL A 196 -13.57 36.98 12.56
N LEU A 197 -12.91 37.33 11.46
CA LEU A 197 -11.47 37.54 11.42
C LEU A 197 -11.03 38.69 12.34
N SER A 198 -11.73 39.84 12.29
CA SER A 198 -11.43 40.99 13.16
C SER A 198 -11.61 40.64 14.64
N TRP A 199 -12.67 39.89 14.97
CA TRP A 199 -12.87 39.39 16.33
C TRP A 199 -11.76 38.43 16.76
N SER A 200 -11.37 37.49 15.93
CA SER A 200 -10.29 36.53 16.19
C SER A 200 -8.93 37.20 16.41
N LEU A 201 -8.62 38.23 15.61
CA LEU A 201 -7.37 38.97 15.75
C LEU A 201 -7.33 39.83 17.02
N ASN A 202 -8.48 40.35 17.42
CA ASN A 202 -8.60 41.13 18.67
C ASN A 202 -8.56 40.24 19.91
N HIS A 203 -9.00 38.96 19.78
CA HIS A 203 -9.06 37.99 20.87
C HIS A 203 -8.13 36.81 20.64
N LYS A 204 -6.91 37.06 20.16
CA LYS A 204 -5.95 36.02 19.76
C LYS A 204 -5.69 34.95 20.80
N TRP A 205 -5.60 35.34 22.09
CA TRP A 205 -5.39 34.39 23.19
C TRP A 205 -6.57 33.45 23.39
N ILE A 206 -7.80 33.95 23.27
CA ILE A 206 -9.01 33.11 23.35
C ILE A 206 -9.02 32.08 22.22
N VAL A 207 -8.71 32.52 21.00
CA VAL A 207 -8.65 31.62 19.83
C VAL A 207 -7.59 30.55 20.00
N ILE A 208 -6.39 30.91 20.49
CA ILE A 208 -5.31 29.94 20.74
C ILE A 208 -5.74 28.92 21.82
N ILE A 209 -6.29 29.39 22.94
CA ILE A 209 -6.71 28.50 24.04
C ILE A 209 -7.82 27.54 23.57
N VAL A 210 -8.85 28.07 22.89
CA VAL A 210 -9.96 27.25 22.38
C VAL A 210 -9.48 26.24 21.34
N SER A 211 -8.63 26.65 20.38
CA SER A 211 -8.12 25.71 19.37
C SER A 211 -7.23 24.62 19.97
N THR A 212 -6.40 24.98 20.96
CA THR A 212 -5.57 24.01 21.69
C THR A 212 -6.44 23.07 22.52
N LEU A 213 -7.48 23.58 23.19
CA LEU A 213 -8.42 22.77 23.95
C LEU A 213 -9.15 21.76 23.03
N VAL A 214 -9.67 22.23 21.89
CA VAL A 214 -10.32 21.37 20.90
C VAL A 214 -9.36 20.29 20.40
N LEU A 215 -8.09 20.65 20.11
CA LEU A 215 -7.07 19.68 19.70
C LEU A 215 -6.83 18.62 20.77
N VAL A 216 -6.63 19.01 22.02
CA VAL A 216 -6.41 18.09 23.15
C VAL A 216 -7.61 17.18 23.36
N LEU A 217 -8.83 17.73 23.32
CA LEU A 217 -10.06 16.93 23.42
C LEU A 217 -10.18 15.94 22.26
N THR A 218 -9.87 16.35 21.03
CA THR A 218 -9.91 15.46 19.86
C THR A 218 -8.91 14.31 20.02
N ILE A 219 -7.68 14.58 20.47
CA ILE A 219 -6.69 13.54 20.76
C ILE A 219 -7.14 12.63 21.88
N ALA A 220 -7.67 13.17 22.97
CA ALA A 220 -8.12 12.39 24.12
C ALA A 220 -9.30 11.47 23.79
N PHE A 221 -10.29 11.95 23.05
CA PHE A 221 -11.47 11.16 22.66
C PHE A 221 -11.22 10.30 21.42
N GLY A 222 -10.47 10.80 20.43
CA GLY A 222 -10.17 10.08 19.20
C GLY A 222 -9.14 8.99 19.39
N GLY A 223 -8.05 9.29 20.11
CA GLY A 223 -6.94 8.36 20.32
C GLY A 223 -7.31 7.05 21.02
N THR A 224 -8.37 7.06 21.84
CA THR A 224 -8.86 5.85 22.53
C THR A 224 -9.88 5.04 21.71
N ARG A 225 -10.44 5.62 20.65
CA ARG A 225 -11.51 5.00 19.85
C ARG A 225 -11.10 4.67 18.41
N ILE A 226 -10.02 5.27 17.94
CA ILE A 226 -9.49 4.99 16.61
C ILE A 226 -8.58 3.76 16.74
N GLY A 227 -9.01 2.61 16.20
CA GLY A 227 -8.17 1.42 16.07
C GLY A 227 -6.98 1.74 15.15
N THR A 228 -5.83 1.19 15.47
CA THR A 228 -4.64 1.28 14.60
C THR A 228 -4.67 0.12 13.63
N SER A 229 -5.01 0.37 12.39
CA SER A 229 -4.88 -0.58 11.28
C SER A 229 -3.92 0.02 10.26
N PHE A 230 -2.86 -0.71 9.92
CA PHE A 230 -1.85 -0.25 8.98
C PHE A 230 -2.30 -0.37 7.52
N ILE A 231 -3.01 -1.45 7.21
CA ILE A 231 -3.63 -1.67 5.91
C ILE A 231 -5.08 -2.06 6.17
N SER A 232 -6.02 -1.21 5.76
CA SER A 232 -7.42 -1.59 5.68
C SER A 232 -7.65 -2.24 4.31
N THR A 233 -8.11 -3.48 4.27
CA THR A 233 -8.55 -4.15 3.04
C THR A 233 -9.86 -3.55 2.48
N GLY A 234 -10.22 -2.36 2.91
CA GLY A 234 -11.44 -1.68 2.54
C GLY A 234 -12.67 -2.30 3.22
N GLU A 235 -13.76 -2.41 2.48
CA GLU A 235 -14.98 -3.08 2.96
C GLU A 235 -14.89 -4.61 2.88
N ASP A 236 -13.87 -5.16 2.23
CA ASP A 236 -13.71 -6.59 2.01
C ASP A 236 -13.16 -7.27 3.28
N LYS A 237 -13.78 -8.35 3.68
CA LYS A 237 -13.46 -9.11 4.88
C LYS A 237 -12.68 -10.37 4.51
N TYR A 238 -11.38 -10.36 4.79
CA TYR A 238 -10.47 -11.47 4.53
C TYR A 238 -9.94 -12.05 5.83
N LEU A 239 -9.94 -13.38 5.91
CA LEU A 239 -9.27 -14.15 6.95
C LEU A 239 -8.09 -14.88 6.30
N ALA A 240 -6.88 -14.67 6.81
CA ALA A 240 -5.69 -15.38 6.37
C ALA A 240 -5.19 -16.31 7.51
N LEU A 241 -5.10 -17.58 7.22
CA LEU A 241 -4.59 -18.59 8.14
C LEU A 241 -3.30 -19.17 7.58
N THR A 242 -2.34 -19.41 8.43
CA THR A 242 -1.11 -20.11 8.10
C THR A 242 -0.98 -21.35 9.00
N TYR A 243 -0.58 -22.46 8.38
CA TYR A 243 -0.23 -23.68 9.06
C TYR A 243 1.27 -23.94 8.91
N THR A 244 1.93 -24.10 10.02
CA THR A 244 3.33 -24.52 10.05
C THR A 244 3.37 -26.00 10.42
N PRO A 245 3.76 -26.89 9.51
CA PRO A 245 3.81 -28.32 9.75
C PRO A 245 4.86 -28.69 10.80
N GLU A 246 4.69 -29.83 11.45
CA GLU A 246 5.76 -30.41 12.25
C GLU A 246 6.86 -31.01 11.36
N PRO A 247 8.11 -31.07 11.87
CA PRO A 247 9.20 -31.71 11.14
C PRO A 247 8.88 -33.17 10.78
N GLY A 248 8.98 -33.49 9.49
CA GLY A 248 8.67 -34.82 8.96
C GLY A 248 7.24 -35.00 8.43
N GLU A 249 6.43 -33.97 8.49
CA GLU A 249 5.12 -33.95 7.86
C GLU A 249 5.24 -33.80 6.34
N THR A 250 4.63 -34.72 5.59
CA THR A 250 4.70 -34.72 4.13
C THR A 250 3.79 -33.69 3.52
N GLU A 251 4.07 -33.27 2.27
CA GLU A 251 3.22 -32.34 1.54
C GLU A 251 1.79 -32.91 1.37
N GLU A 252 1.66 -34.23 1.13
CA GLU A 252 0.38 -34.89 1.01
C GLU A 252 -0.42 -34.83 2.33
N GLY A 253 0.24 -35.02 3.50
CA GLY A 253 -0.40 -34.85 4.80
C GLY A 253 -0.88 -33.43 5.05
N VAL A 254 -0.08 -32.43 4.65
CA VAL A 254 -0.46 -31.02 4.76
C VAL A 254 -1.61 -30.68 3.80
N LEU A 255 -1.66 -31.30 2.62
CA LEU A 255 -2.77 -31.14 1.68
C LEU A 255 -4.08 -31.68 2.26
N ASP A 256 -4.05 -32.88 2.89
CA ASP A 256 -5.21 -33.43 3.57
C ASP A 256 -5.73 -32.50 4.68
N HIS A 257 -4.83 -31.87 5.43
CA HIS A 257 -5.18 -30.86 6.43
C HIS A 257 -5.84 -29.65 5.80
N ALA A 258 -5.31 -29.19 4.66
CA ALA A 258 -5.88 -28.07 3.91
C ALA A 258 -7.31 -28.37 3.44
N GLU A 259 -7.55 -29.55 2.86
CA GLU A 259 -8.86 -29.97 2.38
C GLU A 259 -9.89 -30.11 3.53
N GLN A 260 -9.47 -30.63 4.67
CA GLN A 260 -10.32 -30.70 5.85
C GLN A 260 -10.78 -29.31 6.34
N VAL A 261 -9.85 -28.37 6.42
CA VAL A 261 -10.15 -27.00 6.82
C VAL A 261 -10.97 -26.27 5.76
N GLN A 262 -10.65 -26.47 4.47
CA GLN A 262 -11.42 -25.91 3.36
C GLN A 262 -12.88 -26.38 3.39
N LYS A 263 -13.12 -27.68 3.61
CA LYS A 263 -14.46 -28.24 3.70
C LYS A 263 -15.27 -27.64 4.84
N TYR A 264 -14.64 -27.40 5.99
CA TYR A 264 -15.26 -26.70 7.11
C TYR A 264 -15.61 -25.25 6.76
N LEU A 265 -14.67 -24.53 6.17
CA LEU A 265 -14.85 -23.12 5.83
C LEU A 265 -15.89 -22.91 4.72
N ASN A 266 -15.93 -23.78 3.72
CA ASN A 266 -16.94 -23.73 2.65
C ASN A 266 -18.38 -23.99 3.15
N ASN A 267 -18.54 -24.68 4.27
CA ASN A 267 -19.84 -24.93 4.89
C ASN A 267 -20.28 -23.80 5.83
N LYS A 268 -19.44 -22.78 6.05
CA LYS A 268 -19.80 -21.62 6.87
C LYS A 268 -20.66 -20.63 6.11
N ASP A 269 -21.67 -20.10 6.79
CA ASP A 269 -22.46 -19.00 6.27
C ASP A 269 -21.57 -17.79 5.99
N LYS A 270 -21.85 -17.11 4.86
CA LYS A 270 -21.17 -15.88 4.43
C LYS A 270 -19.73 -16.00 3.99
N VAL A 271 -19.16 -17.19 3.88
CA VAL A 271 -17.91 -17.45 3.17
C VAL A 271 -18.19 -17.47 1.66
N LYS A 272 -17.46 -16.65 0.89
CA LYS A 272 -17.58 -16.57 -0.57
C LYS A 272 -16.57 -17.45 -1.27
N THR A 273 -15.32 -17.38 -0.85
CA THR A 273 -14.21 -18.05 -1.52
C THR A 273 -13.20 -18.50 -0.49
N VAL A 274 -12.76 -19.75 -0.61
CA VAL A 274 -11.64 -20.31 0.16
C VAL A 274 -10.56 -20.71 -0.83
N GLN A 275 -9.36 -20.15 -0.66
CA GLN A 275 -8.18 -20.50 -1.44
C GLN A 275 -7.09 -20.99 -0.49
N TYR A 276 -6.40 -22.07 -0.84
CA TYR A 276 -5.21 -22.51 -0.12
C TYR A 276 -4.03 -22.74 -1.05
N SER A 277 -2.84 -22.73 -0.49
CA SER A 277 -1.57 -22.98 -1.16
C SER A 277 -0.66 -23.75 -0.21
N VAL A 278 -0.11 -24.88 -0.66
CA VAL A 278 0.86 -25.70 0.06
C VAL A 278 2.23 -25.56 -0.60
N GLY A 279 3.31 -25.50 0.18
CA GLY A 279 4.68 -25.47 -0.32
C GLY A 279 5.10 -24.18 -1.06
N GLY A 280 4.26 -23.15 -1.06
CA GLY A 280 4.58 -21.84 -1.66
C GLY A 280 5.27 -20.90 -0.69
N ALA A 281 5.91 -19.83 -1.24
CA ALA A 281 6.40 -18.74 -0.42
C ALA A 281 5.24 -18.11 0.36
N THR A 282 5.34 -18.10 1.67
CA THR A 282 4.40 -17.43 2.56
C THR A 282 5.07 -16.21 3.20
N PRO A 283 4.32 -15.25 3.74
CA PRO A 283 4.92 -14.14 4.48
C PRO A 283 5.80 -14.56 5.66
N THR A 284 5.53 -15.75 6.22
CA THR A 284 6.33 -16.34 7.31
C THR A 284 7.47 -17.21 6.81
N ASP A 285 7.40 -17.72 5.57
CA ASP A 285 8.44 -18.46 4.86
C ASP A 285 8.58 -17.95 3.42
N PRO A 286 9.34 -16.86 3.19
CA PRO A 286 9.55 -16.29 1.87
C PRO A 286 10.31 -17.21 0.91
N THR A 287 10.96 -18.23 1.44
CA THR A 287 11.77 -19.18 0.66
C THR A 287 10.96 -20.33 0.08
N GLY A 288 9.76 -20.58 0.65
CA GLY A 288 8.93 -21.73 0.29
C GLY A 288 9.63 -23.07 0.58
N SER A 289 10.58 -23.09 1.51
CA SER A 289 11.43 -24.24 1.79
C SER A 289 10.77 -25.29 2.69
N THR A 290 9.60 -24.96 3.25
CA THR A 290 8.82 -25.83 4.12
C THR A 290 7.47 -26.12 3.47
N ASN A 291 6.85 -27.27 3.79
CA ASN A 291 5.50 -27.63 3.35
C ASN A 291 4.44 -26.76 4.06
N SER A 292 4.70 -25.48 4.29
CA SER A 292 3.79 -24.58 4.96
C SER A 292 2.52 -24.38 4.13
N LEU A 293 1.37 -24.26 4.81
CA LEU A 293 0.08 -24.04 4.19
C LEU A 293 -0.42 -22.63 4.50
N ALA A 294 -0.87 -21.94 3.49
CA ALA A 294 -1.59 -20.68 3.63
C ALA A 294 -3.02 -20.82 3.12
N ILE A 295 -3.99 -20.41 3.93
CA ILE A 295 -5.41 -20.37 3.54
C ILE A 295 -5.89 -18.93 3.57
N MET A 296 -6.49 -18.49 2.49
CA MET A 296 -7.13 -17.18 2.40
C MET A 296 -8.64 -17.36 2.17
N VAL A 297 -9.42 -16.72 3.01
CA VAL A 297 -10.88 -16.82 3.01
C VAL A 297 -11.49 -15.45 2.80
N GLU A 298 -12.32 -15.32 1.78
CA GLU A 298 -13.12 -14.11 1.53
C GLU A 298 -14.50 -14.32 2.14
N TYR A 299 -14.90 -13.38 3.00
CA TYR A 299 -16.23 -13.34 3.59
C TYR A 299 -17.12 -12.30 2.89
N ASP A 300 -18.44 -12.40 3.09
CA ASP A 300 -19.36 -11.35 2.68
C ASP A 300 -19.09 -10.06 3.48
N LYS A 301 -19.16 -8.91 2.80
CA LYS A 301 -18.95 -7.57 3.40
C LYS A 301 -19.83 -7.33 4.62
N ASN A 302 -21.04 -7.89 4.62
CA ASN A 302 -22.03 -7.73 5.69
C ASN A 302 -21.92 -8.81 6.79
N THR A 303 -20.80 -9.52 6.91
CA THR A 303 -20.60 -10.49 8.00
C THR A 303 -20.54 -9.76 9.34
N PRO A 304 -21.50 -10.01 10.27
CA PRO A 304 -21.48 -9.33 11.57
C PRO A 304 -20.34 -9.89 12.45
N HIS A 305 -19.81 -9.07 13.34
CA HIS A 305 -18.77 -9.43 14.30
C HIS A 305 -17.58 -10.20 13.68
N PHE A 306 -17.12 -9.72 12.51
CA PHE A 306 -16.03 -10.37 11.79
C PHE A 306 -14.72 -10.40 12.60
N ASP A 307 -14.51 -9.44 13.49
CA ASP A 307 -13.32 -9.36 14.35
C ASP A 307 -13.16 -10.59 15.28
N GLU A 308 -14.25 -11.30 15.56
CA GLU A 308 -14.24 -12.54 16.37
C GLU A 308 -14.11 -13.81 15.54
N GLU A 309 -14.27 -13.72 14.21
CA GLU A 309 -14.25 -14.89 13.32
C GLU A 309 -12.91 -15.61 13.29
N PRO A 310 -11.75 -14.93 13.28
CA PRO A 310 -10.45 -15.59 13.33
C PRO A 310 -10.32 -16.51 14.54
N ASP A 311 -10.72 -16.05 15.71
CA ASP A 311 -10.63 -16.82 16.97
C ASP A 311 -11.59 -18.00 16.98
N LYS A 312 -12.82 -17.82 16.44
CA LYS A 312 -13.80 -18.89 16.31
C LYS A 312 -13.32 -19.99 15.36
N VAL A 313 -12.72 -19.59 14.25
CA VAL A 313 -12.19 -20.51 13.25
C VAL A 313 -10.99 -21.27 13.81
N LEU A 314 -10.03 -20.60 14.44
CA LEU A 314 -8.86 -21.26 15.05
C LEU A 314 -9.27 -22.25 16.13
N LYS A 315 -10.17 -21.91 17.04
CA LYS A 315 -10.69 -22.82 18.06
C LYS A 315 -11.36 -24.05 17.45
N HIS A 316 -12.05 -23.90 16.32
CA HIS A 316 -12.65 -25.04 15.65
C HIS A 316 -11.61 -25.94 15.01
N ILE A 317 -10.60 -25.36 14.34
CA ILE A 317 -9.50 -26.11 13.70
C ILE A 317 -8.68 -26.90 14.73
N GLU A 318 -8.51 -26.40 15.95
CA GLU A 318 -7.84 -27.12 17.03
C GLU A 318 -8.49 -28.47 17.33
N HIS A 319 -9.81 -28.64 17.10
CA HIS A 319 -10.50 -29.90 17.27
C HIS A 319 -10.10 -30.98 16.25
N PHE A 320 -9.51 -30.56 15.11
CA PHE A 320 -9.00 -31.51 14.11
C PHE A 320 -7.73 -32.24 14.57
N LYS A 321 -7.08 -31.75 15.66
CA LYS A 321 -5.88 -32.34 16.27
C LYS A 321 -4.75 -32.55 15.27
N GLN A 322 -4.60 -31.65 14.33
CA GLN A 322 -3.50 -31.67 13.36
C GLN A 322 -2.17 -31.43 14.08
N PRO A 323 -1.06 -32.08 13.66
CA PRO A 323 0.19 -32.04 14.43
C PRO A 323 0.84 -30.68 14.46
N GLY A 324 0.78 -29.91 13.36
CA GLY A 324 1.40 -28.60 13.23
C GLY A 324 0.65 -27.48 13.95
N THR A 325 1.07 -26.24 13.69
CA THR A 325 0.55 -25.05 14.38
C THR A 325 -0.18 -24.14 13.42
N TRP A 326 -1.44 -23.82 13.72
CA TRP A 326 -2.24 -22.83 13.03
C TRP A 326 -2.07 -21.44 13.63
N LYS A 327 -2.01 -20.43 12.77
CA LYS A 327 -1.99 -19.01 13.16
C LYS A 327 -2.90 -18.20 12.26
N ASN A 328 -3.56 -17.19 12.84
CA ASN A 328 -4.18 -16.14 12.06
C ASN A 328 -3.10 -15.15 11.65
N GLN A 329 -3.07 -14.80 10.36
CA GLN A 329 -2.22 -13.76 9.84
C GLN A 329 -3.06 -12.50 9.63
N ASP A 330 -2.82 -11.50 10.45
CA ASP A 330 -3.47 -10.21 10.28
C ASP A 330 -2.90 -9.50 9.03
N LEU A 331 -3.69 -9.48 7.97
CA LEU A 331 -3.34 -8.79 6.72
C LEU A 331 -3.36 -7.26 6.87
N GLY A 332 -3.94 -6.75 7.94
CA GLY A 332 -4.12 -5.32 8.19
C GLY A 332 -2.94 -4.63 8.88
N THR A 333 -2.07 -5.35 9.55
CA THR A 333 -1.04 -4.77 10.43
C THR A 333 0.40 -4.86 9.90
N GLY A 334 0.60 -5.38 8.69
CA GLY A 334 1.92 -5.32 8.01
C GLY A 334 3.06 -5.98 8.78
N GLY A 335 2.79 -7.08 9.43
CA GLY A 335 3.72 -7.84 10.25
C GLY A 335 3.09 -8.17 11.60
N ASP A 336 3.45 -9.30 12.12
CA ASP A 336 3.05 -9.91 13.38
C ASP A 336 3.27 -8.94 14.58
N ASN A 337 2.50 -7.87 14.66
CA ASN A 337 2.65 -6.82 15.68
C ASN A 337 2.36 -7.32 17.10
N ASN A 338 1.81 -8.52 17.23
CA ASN A 338 1.58 -9.19 18.52
C ASN A 338 2.62 -10.27 18.81
N SER A 339 3.60 -10.50 17.93
CA SER A 339 4.71 -11.42 18.20
C SER A 339 5.99 -10.66 18.51
N LEU A 340 6.65 -11.07 19.59
CA LEU A 340 7.98 -10.58 19.95
C LEU A 340 9.02 -11.64 19.55
N GLU A 341 9.73 -11.39 18.44
CA GLU A 341 10.83 -12.25 18.01
C GLU A 341 12.15 -11.78 18.63
N VAL A 342 12.81 -12.66 19.37
CA VAL A 342 14.14 -12.41 19.95
C VAL A 342 15.16 -13.29 19.27
N LYS A 343 16.07 -12.70 18.48
CA LYS A 343 17.16 -13.41 17.79
C LYS A 343 18.39 -13.52 18.68
N VAL A 344 18.73 -14.72 19.09
CA VAL A 344 19.95 -15.02 19.84
C VAL A 344 21.07 -15.38 18.86
N LYS A 345 22.16 -14.62 18.86
CA LYS A 345 23.33 -14.86 18.01
C LYS A 345 24.52 -15.25 18.90
N GLY A 346 25.38 -16.16 18.42
CA GLY A 346 26.55 -16.60 19.14
C GLY A 346 27.53 -17.35 18.24
N GLU A 347 28.76 -17.56 18.74
CA GLU A 347 29.86 -18.21 17.99
C GLU A 347 29.74 -19.73 17.95
N SER A 348 28.96 -20.35 18.86
CA SER A 348 28.80 -21.80 18.92
C SER A 348 27.37 -22.17 19.28
N LEU A 349 26.87 -23.30 18.74
CA LEU A 349 25.55 -23.81 18.97
C LEU A 349 25.23 -24.02 20.45
N ASP A 350 26.19 -24.52 21.23
CA ASP A 350 26.00 -24.79 22.66
C ASP A 350 25.80 -23.50 23.46
N LYS A 351 26.58 -22.44 23.13
CA LYS A 351 26.38 -21.11 23.75
C LYS A 351 25.00 -20.51 23.37
N ILE A 352 24.58 -20.68 22.10
CA ILE A 352 23.29 -20.23 21.64
C ILE A 352 22.17 -20.99 22.38
N LYS A 353 22.22 -22.34 22.47
CA LYS A 353 21.25 -23.17 23.21
C LYS A 353 21.13 -22.72 24.68
N ALA A 354 22.28 -22.58 25.36
CA ALA A 354 22.26 -22.18 26.77
C ALA A 354 21.68 -20.76 26.98
N THR A 355 21.95 -19.85 26.06
CA THR A 355 21.41 -18.48 26.12
C THR A 355 19.94 -18.43 25.75
N SER A 356 19.54 -19.14 24.70
CA SER A 356 18.14 -19.24 24.26
C SER A 356 17.25 -19.82 25.36
N ALA A 357 17.68 -20.87 26.03
CA ALA A 357 16.93 -21.45 27.15
C ALA A 357 16.75 -20.47 28.33
N LYS A 358 17.75 -19.61 28.60
CA LYS A 358 17.62 -18.57 29.63
C LYS A 358 16.64 -17.48 29.19
N VAL A 359 16.70 -17.04 27.93
CA VAL A 359 15.79 -16.04 27.35
C VAL A 359 14.37 -16.58 27.38
N GLU A 360 14.14 -17.81 26.92
CA GLU A 360 12.84 -18.46 26.91
C GLU A 360 12.22 -18.53 28.33
N LYS A 361 13.02 -18.92 29.33
CA LYS A 361 12.59 -18.95 30.74
C LYS A 361 12.19 -17.58 31.25
N LEU A 362 12.95 -16.53 30.92
CA LEU A 362 12.62 -15.14 31.30
C LEU A 362 11.35 -14.64 30.62
N MET A 363 11.19 -14.96 29.34
CA MET A 363 9.99 -14.58 28.58
C MET A 363 8.73 -15.28 29.11
N LYS A 364 8.81 -16.57 29.46
CA LYS A 364 7.70 -17.35 30.08
C LYS A 364 7.26 -16.80 31.43
N GLN A 365 8.11 -16.07 32.13
CA GLN A 365 7.78 -15.42 33.40
C GLN A 365 6.98 -14.13 33.23
N GLN A 366 6.93 -13.55 32.04
CA GLN A 366 6.21 -12.32 31.75
C GLN A 366 4.74 -12.62 31.49
N LYS A 367 3.86 -12.07 32.32
CA LYS A 367 2.39 -12.28 32.19
C LYS A 367 1.78 -11.70 30.90
N SER A 368 2.49 -10.78 30.24
CA SER A 368 2.08 -10.15 28.99
C SER A 368 2.44 -10.97 27.74
N LEU A 369 3.21 -12.05 27.90
CA LEU A 369 3.62 -12.91 26.78
C LEU A 369 2.89 -14.25 26.89
N ALA A 370 2.25 -14.65 25.80
CA ALA A 370 1.64 -15.97 25.63
C ALA A 370 2.41 -16.76 24.55
N ASN A 371 2.34 -18.07 24.62
CA ASN A 371 2.90 -18.98 23.58
C ASN A 371 4.41 -18.79 23.30
N VAL A 372 5.22 -18.60 24.35
CA VAL A 372 6.67 -18.48 24.20
C VAL A 372 7.28 -19.81 23.76
N LYS A 373 7.84 -19.85 22.55
CA LYS A 373 8.49 -21.02 21.94
C LYS A 373 9.89 -20.64 21.46
N SER A 374 10.81 -21.60 21.46
CA SER A 374 12.14 -21.45 20.89
C SER A 374 12.28 -22.42 19.71
N ASP A 375 12.88 -22.00 18.61
CA ASP A 375 13.18 -22.86 17.46
C ASP A 375 14.14 -24.02 17.82
N LEU A 376 14.87 -23.86 18.93
CA LEU A 376 15.76 -24.90 19.45
C LEU A 376 15.08 -25.91 20.38
N SER A 377 13.80 -25.71 20.74
CA SER A 377 13.04 -26.63 21.60
C SER A 377 12.51 -27.86 20.85
N GLN A 378 12.49 -27.81 19.53
CA GLN A 378 12.09 -28.93 18.68
C GLN A 378 13.36 -29.67 18.22
N THR A 379 13.58 -30.88 18.70
CA THR A 379 14.59 -31.80 18.19
C THR A 379 13.89 -32.84 17.32
N TYR A 380 14.33 -32.98 16.09
CA TYR A 380 13.87 -34.03 15.18
C TYR A 380 15.04 -34.89 14.73
N GLU A 381 14.76 -36.16 14.48
CA GLU A 381 15.75 -37.09 13.94
C GLU A 381 15.97 -36.77 12.45
N GLN A 382 17.21 -36.59 12.07
CA GLN A 382 17.61 -36.36 10.69
C GLN A 382 18.41 -37.54 10.18
N TYR A 383 17.98 -38.15 9.10
CA TYR A 383 18.74 -39.20 8.43
C TYR A 383 19.82 -38.58 7.55
N GLN A 384 21.07 -38.91 7.83
CA GLN A 384 22.18 -38.53 6.99
C GLN A 384 22.54 -39.67 6.05
N VAL A 385 22.25 -39.49 4.76
CA VAL A 385 22.66 -40.45 3.72
C VAL A 385 24.10 -40.17 3.32
N LYS A 386 25.04 -41.06 3.63
CA LYS A 386 26.43 -40.97 3.19
C LYS A 386 26.61 -41.85 1.96
N VAL A 387 26.97 -41.26 0.85
CA VAL A 387 27.24 -41.95 -0.41
C VAL A 387 28.70 -42.38 -0.44
N ASP A 388 28.94 -43.66 -0.65
CA ASP A 388 30.26 -44.18 -0.99
C ASP A 388 30.51 -43.92 -2.49
N HIS A 389 31.29 -42.87 -2.77
CA HIS A 389 31.56 -42.44 -4.12
C HIS A 389 32.22 -43.49 -5.01
N ASN A 390 33.03 -44.37 -4.44
CA ASN A 390 33.72 -45.44 -5.20
C ASN A 390 32.70 -46.49 -5.64
N LYS A 391 31.89 -46.97 -4.71
CA LYS A 391 30.81 -47.95 -5.03
C LYS A 391 29.75 -47.38 -5.96
N ALA A 392 29.43 -46.12 -5.82
CA ALA A 392 28.48 -45.45 -6.73
C ALA A 392 29.05 -45.39 -8.17
N ALA A 393 30.35 -45.04 -8.31
CA ALA A 393 31.04 -44.99 -9.60
C ALA A 393 31.12 -46.39 -10.24
N ASP A 394 31.46 -47.43 -9.45
CA ASP A 394 31.55 -48.80 -9.92
C ASP A 394 30.19 -49.34 -10.47
N ASN A 395 29.09 -48.81 -9.96
CA ASN A 395 27.74 -49.14 -10.41
C ASN A 395 27.16 -48.10 -11.42
N GLY A 396 27.96 -47.15 -11.91
CA GLY A 396 27.56 -46.16 -12.89
C GLY A 396 26.58 -45.11 -12.36
N ILE A 397 26.42 -45.00 -11.04
CA ILE A 397 25.49 -44.05 -10.40
C ILE A 397 26.20 -42.73 -10.11
N LYS A 398 25.73 -41.63 -10.70
CA LYS A 398 26.22 -40.30 -10.43
C LYS A 398 25.62 -39.73 -9.16
N ALA A 399 26.40 -39.01 -8.35
CA ALA A 399 25.93 -38.39 -7.10
C ALA A 399 24.70 -37.48 -7.33
N LYS A 400 24.64 -36.79 -8.47
CA LYS A 400 23.48 -35.97 -8.86
C LYS A 400 22.20 -36.79 -9.04
N GLN A 401 22.31 -38.00 -9.62
CA GLN A 401 21.14 -38.88 -9.80
C GLN A 401 20.61 -39.37 -8.45
N LEU A 402 21.51 -39.69 -7.52
CA LEU A 402 21.11 -40.07 -6.19
C LEU A 402 20.48 -38.93 -5.40
N ALA A 403 21.05 -37.73 -5.51
CA ALA A 403 20.51 -36.53 -4.88
C ALA A 403 19.10 -36.17 -5.41
N LEU A 404 18.88 -36.35 -6.72
CA LEU A 404 17.57 -36.15 -7.33
C LEU A 404 16.57 -37.23 -6.93
N ALA A 405 17.01 -38.50 -6.82
CA ALA A 405 16.12 -39.61 -6.40
C ALA A 405 15.73 -39.55 -4.91
N LEU A 406 16.52 -38.87 -4.09
CA LEU A 406 16.25 -38.65 -2.65
C LEU A 406 15.56 -37.33 -2.35
N ASN A 407 15.42 -36.47 -3.36
CA ASN A 407 14.77 -35.18 -3.20
C ASN A 407 13.29 -35.30 -3.59
N GLU A 408 12.42 -35.31 -2.60
CA GLU A 408 10.96 -35.39 -2.78
C GLU A 408 10.40 -34.21 -3.59
N ASN A 409 11.07 -33.07 -3.55
CA ASN A 409 10.74 -31.85 -4.29
C ASN A 409 11.64 -31.61 -5.51
N ALA A 410 12.22 -32.67 -6.10
CA ALA A 410 12.98 -32.49 -7.31
C ALA A 410 12.08 -31.94 -8.42
N PRO A 411 12.42 -30.78 -9.05
CA PRO A 411 11.59 -30.27 -10.12
C PRO A 411 11.51 -31.32 -11.23
N GLU A 412 10.30 -31.67 -11.63
CA GLU A 412 10.06 -32.57 -12.76
C GLU A 412 10.78 -32.01 -13.99
N GLU A 413 11.74 -32.76 -14.49
CA GLU A 413 12.51 -32.34 -15.68
C GLU A 413 11.59 -32.56 -16.92
N THR A 414 11.27 -31.48 -17.63
CA THR A 414 10.47 -31.57 -18.85
C THR A 414 11.24 -32.39 -19.89
N LEU A 415 10.76 -33.60 -20.15
CA LEU A 415 11.38 -34.51 -21.12
C LEU A 415 11.20 -34.00 -22.56
N THR A 416 10.00 -33.54 -22.87
CA THR A 416 9.67 -32.96 -24.16
C THR A 416 8.44 -32.07 -24.10
N THR A 417 8.28 -31.26 -25.13
CA THR A 417 7.12 -30.38 -25.26
C THR A 417 6.48 -30.64 -26.62
N VAL A 418 5.24 -31.07 -26.65
CA VAL A 418 4.48 -31.32 -27.88
C VAL A 418 3.45 -30.21 -28.07
N LYS A 419 3.31 -29.74 -29.32
CA LYS A 419 2.25 -28.82 -29.70
C LYS A 419 1.03 -29.59 -30.14
N ASP A 420 -0.05 -29.48 -29.38
CA ASP A 420 -1.35 -30.03 -29.73
C ASP A 420 -2.41 -28.91 -29.76
N GLY A 421 -3.12 -28.80 -30.87
CA GLY A 421 -4.20 -27.82 -31.06
C GLY A 421 -3.80 -26.36 -30.82
N GLY A 422 -2.51 -26.00 -31.06
CA GLY A 422 -2.00 -24.63 -30.82
C GLY A 422 -1.59 -24.35 -29.37
N LYS A 423 -1.70 -25.31 -28.48
CA LYS A 423 -1.21 -25.25 -27.09
C LYS A 423 0.06 -26.07 -26.93
N SER A 424 0.99 -25.60 -26.11
CA SER A 424 2.22 -26.32 -25.77
C SER A 424 1.98 -27.16 -24.54
N VAL A 425 2.12 -28.48 -24.65
CA VAL A 425 1.97 -29.43 -23.54
C VAL A 425 3.35 -29.97 -23.21
N SER A 426 3.75 -29.84 -21.94
CA SER A 426 5.02 -30.35 -21.43
C SER A 426 4.83 -31.75 -20.84
N TYR A 427 5.66 -32.70 -21.24
CA TYR A 427 5.69 -34.06 -20.68
C TYR A 427 6.86 -34.16 -19.71
N THR A 428 6.57 -34.48 -18.46
CA THR A 428 7.56 -34.61 -17.39
C THR A 428 7.94 -36.06 -17.12
N HIS A 429 7.07 -37.01 -17.42
CA HIS A 429 7.33 -38.46 -17.34
C HIS A 429 6.54 -39.23 -18.37
N LEU A 430 7.05 -40.39 -18.77
CA LEU A 430 6.36 -41.36 -19.62
C LEU A 430 5.89 -42.51 -18.74
N ARG A 431 4.59 -42.78 -18.69
CA ARG A 431 4.07 -44.01 -18.04
C ARG A 431 4.43 -45.23 -18.89
N ALA A 432 4.87 -46.28 -18.25
CA ALA A 432 5.31 -47.52 -18.92
C ALA A 432 4.24 -48.19 -19.78
N HIS A 433 2.96 -47.80 -19.66
CA HIS A 433 1.84 -48.34 -20.44
C HIS A 433 1.55 -47.56 -21.74
N GLU A 434 2.00 -46.29 -21.83
CA GLU A 434 1.73 -45.46 -23.03
C GLU A 434 2.74 -45.69 -24.19
N THR A 435 3.79 -46.45 -23.90
CA THR A 435 4.85 -46.70 -24.90
C THR A 435 4.53 -47.84 -25.91
N ARG A 436 3.36 -48.47 -25.84
CA ARG A 436 3.07 -49.66 -26.69
C ARG A 436 1.83 -49.56 -27.56
N GLU A 437 0.93 -48.64 -27.40
CA GLU A 437 -0.32 -48.59 -28.18
C GLU A 437 -0.62 -47.30 -28.93
N ASP A 438 0.11 -46.19 -28.67
CA ASP A 438 -0.21 -44.87 -29.27
C ASP A 438 0.94 -44.20 -30.04
N LEU A 439 1.86 -45.01 -30.59
CA LEU A 439 2.87 -44.55 -31.56
C LEU A 439 2.62 -45.27 -32.91
#